data_f821a0057ac51a81735ee077866ffdf4
#
_entry.id   f821a0057ac51a81735ee077866ffdf4
#
_cell.length_a   1.000
_cell.length_b   1.000
_cell.length_c   1.000
_cell.angle_alpha   90.00
_cell.angle_beta   90.00
_cell.angle_gamma   90.00
#
_symmetry.space_group_name_H-M   'P 1'
#
loop_
_entity.id
_entity.type
_entity.pdbx_description
1 polymer ?
#
loop_
_entity_poly.entity_id
_entity_poly.type
_entity_poly.pdbx_seq_one_letter_code
_entity_poly.pdbx_strand_id
1 'polypeptide(L)'
;ICHRSGGVLLQHKKEHQLHCNIKEGDNVFYFTTCGWMMWNWLVSVLASKASIVLYDGSPMYRNEDLLLKIAKKENITLLGVSAKYIDALRKSKPNLKYKYQLPRLRTICSTGSPLSNDGFKYIYANIKKNVHLSSISGGTDIVSCFVLGNLYQPVILGEIQNKGLGLDVHIFNEKGKSIKNKKGELVCKNPFPSMPLKFWNDKNDNKFKNTYFDRFSNIWHHGDFAEIKETRGFVIHGRSDTTLNPGGV
;
A
#
# COMPACT_ATOMS: atom_id res chain seq x y z
N ILE A 1 9.91 16.65 1.23
CA ILE A 1 10.52 15.81 0.19
C ILE A 1 10.07 16.34 -1.17
N CYS A 2 11.02 16.55 -2.12
CA CYS A 2 10.72 17.05 -3.45
C CYS A 2 10.68 15.89 -4.45
N HIS A 3 9.61 15.84 -5.24
CA HIS A 3 9.41 14.82 -6.27
C HIS A 3 9.21 15.42 -7.66
N ARG A 4 9.42 14.60 -8.69
CA ARG A 4 9.03 14.93 -10.08
C ARG A 4 7.55 14.58 -10.27
N SER A 5 6.72 15.54 -10.67
CA SER A 5 5.29 15.33 -10.90
C SER A 5 5.02 14.23 -11.93
N GLY A 6 5.71 14.25 -13.07
CA GLY A 6 5.58 13.23 -14.11
C GLY A 6 6.00 11.83 -13.64
N GLY A 7 7.09 11.74 -12.84
CA GLY A 7 7.54 10.46 -12.29
C GLY A 7 6.54 9.89 -11.29
N VAL A 8 6.01 10.70 -10.40
CA VAL A 8 4.96 10.28 -9.45
C VAL A 8 3.71 9.83 -10.19
N LEU A 9 3.24 10.60 -11.18
CA LEU A 9 2.05 10.24 -11.93
C LEU A 9 2.23 8.92 -12.71
N LEU A 10 3.39 8.70 -13.33
CA LEU A 10 3.71 7.45 -14.02
C LEU A 10 3.70 6.27 -13.05
N GLN A 11 4.33 6.43 -11.89
CA GLN A 11 4.36 5.40 -10.84
C GLN A 11 2.95 5.05 -10.36
N HIS A 12 2.14 6.04 -10.01
CA HIS A 12 0.76 5.83 -9.56
C HIS A 12 -0.11 5.21 -10.65
N LYS A 13 -0.02 5.69 -11.88
CA LYS A 13 -0.81 5.14 -12.99
C LYS A 13 -0.49 3.67 -13.26
N LYS A 14 0.79 3.29 -13.17
CA LYS A 14 1.23 1.89 -13.24
C LYS A 14 0.59 1.06 -12.11
N GLU A 15 0.56 1.57 -10.88
CA GLU A 15 -0.04 0.90 -9.74
C GLU A 15 -1.56 0.78 -9.89
N HIS A 16 -2.22 1.86 -10.26
CA HIS A 16 -3.67 1.88 -10.50
C HIS A 16 -4.09 0.83 -11.51
N GLN A 17 -3.48 0.83 -12.68
CA GLN A 17 -3.92 0.03 -13.81
C GLN A 17 -3.44 -1.43 -13.72
N LEU A 18 -2.16 -1.63 -13.42
CA LEU A 18 -1.53 -2.95 -13.53
C LEU A 18 -1.56 -3.76 -12.23
N HIS A 19 -1.67 -3.09 -11.08
CA HIS A 19 -1.70 -3.76 -9.78
C HIS A 19 -3.08 -3.74 -9.11
N CYS A 20 -3.86 -2.68 -9.32
CA CYS A 20 -5.16 -2.51 -8.69
C CYS A 20 -6.35 -2.68 -9.64
N ASN A 21 -6.10 -2.92 -10.94
CA ASN A 21 -7.14 -3.10 -11.96
C ASN A 21 -8.12 -1.92 -12.08
N ILE A 22 -7.64 -0.70 -11.87
CA ILE A 22 -8.43 0.52 -12.08
C ILE A 22 -8.57 0.77 -13.57
N LYS A 23 -9.80 1.00 -14.02
CA LYS A 23 -10.18 1.23 -15.43
C LYS A 23 -10.95 2.52 -15.57
N GLU A 24 -11.07 2.98 -16.81
CA GLU A 24 -11.98 4.08 -17.17
C GLU A 24 -13.40 3.78 -16.68
N GLY A 25 -14.07 4.76 -16.08
CA GLY A 25 -15.41 4.64 -15.51
C GLY A 25 -15.51 3.94 -14.15
N ASP A 26 -14.39 3.59 -13.52
CA ASP A 26 -14.39 3.06 -12.15
C ASP A 26 -14.67 4.14 -11.11
N ASN A 27 -15.23 3.73 -9.98
CA ASN A 27 -15.38 4.55 -8.77
C ASN A 27 -14.39 4.07 -7.72
N VAL A 28 -13.43 4.90 -7.40
CA VAL A 28 -12.37 4.57 -6.44
C VAL A 28 -12.57 5.35 -5.14
N PHE A 29 -12.57 4.63 -4.04
CA PHE A 29 -12.62 5.22 -2.72
C PHE A 29 -11.45 4.75 -1.89
N TYR A 30 -10.57 5.66 -1.49
CA TYR A 30 -9.52 5.41 -0.52
C TYR A 30 -9.76 6.29 0.70
N PHE A 31 -10.00 5.68 1.87
CA PHE A 31 -10.14 6.45 3.09
C PHE A 31 -8.78 7.04 3.47
N THR A 32 -8.65 8.34 3.35
CA THR A 32 -7.41 9.10 3.62
C THR A 32 -7.75 10.53 4.00
N THR A 33 -6.84 11.19 4.71
CA THR A 33 -6.85 12.65 4.89
C THR A 33 -5.96 13.31 3.86
N CYS A 34 -6.13 14.62 3.63
CA CYS A 34 -5.27 15.40 2.72
C CYS A 34 -3.80 15.45 3.17
N GLY A 35 -3.52 15.24 4.45
CA GLY A 35 -2.17 15.22 5.02
C GLY A 35 -1.46 13.86 4.90
N TRP A 36 -2.16 12.82 4.49
CA TRP A 36 -1.56 11.49 4.33
C TRP A 36 -1.19 11.23 2.87
N MET A 37 -0.09 10.51 2.63
CA MET A 37 0.44 10.26 1.27
C MET A 37 -0.59 9.62 0.33
N MET A 38 -1.49 8.79 0.86
CA MET A 38 -2.53 8.14 0.06
C MET A 38 -3.50 9.14 -0.61
N TRP A 39 -3.56 10.39 -0.16
CA TRP A 39 -4.27 11.45 -0.87
C TRP A 39 -3.68 11.70 -2.26
N ASN A 40 -2.35 11.80 -2.36
CA ASN A 40 -1.65 11.97 -3.65
C ASN A 40 -1.95 10.79 -4.58
N TRP A 41 -1.94 9.58 -4.05
CA TRP A 41 -2.26 8.36 -4.77
C TRP A 41 -3.71 8.38 -5.28
N LEU A 42 -4.67 8.74 -4.42
CA LEU A 42 -6.09 8.81 -4.76
C LEU A 42 -6.38 9.86 -5.84
N VAL A 43 -5.84 11.08 -5.71
CA VAL A 43 -6.03 12.15 -6.70
C VAL A 43 -5.48 11.73 -8.07
N SER A 44 -4.35 11.04 -8.10
CA SER A 44 -3.75 10.55 -9.34
C SER A 44 -4.62 9.53 -10.10
N VAL A 45 -5.63 8.93 -9.46
CA VAL A 45 -6.61 8.02 -10.10
C VAL A 45 -7.34 8.71 -11.26
N LEU A 46 -7.56 10.02 -11.17
CA LEU A 46 -8.20 10.81 -12.22
C LEU A 46 -7.48 10.70 -13.58
N ALA A 47 -6.16 10.46 -13.57
CA ALA A 47 -5.39 10.21 -14.79
C ALA A 47 -5.72 8.87 -15.48
N SER A 48 -6.45 7.99 -14.82
CA SER A 48 -6.98 6.75 -15.40
C SER A 48 -8.43 6.87 -15.87
N LYS A 49 -8.96 8.12 -15.93
CA LYS A 49 -10.35 8.45 -16.27
C LYS A 49 -11.37 7.71 -15.37
N ALA A 50 -10.99 7.48 -14.12
CA ALA A 50 -11.84 6.95 -13.09
C ALA A 50 -12.30 8.08 -12.16
N SER A 51 -13.44 7.90 -11.51
CA SER A 51 -13.97 8.83 -10.50
C SER A 51 -13.37 8.52 -9.13
N ILE A 52 -13.18 9.54 -8.32
CA ILE A 52 -12.81 9.38 -6.92
C ILE A 52 -13.98 9.76 -6.03
N VAL A 53 -14.18 9.01 -4.95
CA VAL A 53 -15.14 9.32 -3.91
C VAL A 53 -14.39 9.87 -2.72
N LEU A 54 -14.83 11.04 -2.24
CA LEU A 54 -14.25 11.74 -1.11
C LEU A 54 -15.20 11.67 0.08
N TYR A 55 -14.64 11.43 1.25
CA TYR A 55 -15.38 11.43 2.51
C TYR A 55 -14.56 12.16 3.57
N ASP A 56 -15.12 13.21 4.12
CA ASP A 56 -14.57 13.97 5.23
C ASP A 56 -15.31 13.61 6.51
N GLY A 57 -14.62 12.95 7.42
CA GLY A 57 -15.18 12.51 8.70
C GLY A 57 -14.54 11.22 9.25
N SER A 58 -14.99 10.80 10.41
CA SER A 58 -14.53 9.56 11.02
C SER A 58 -15.02 8.33 10.24
N PRO A 59 -14.15 7.35 9.96
CA PRO A 59 -14.55 6.13 9.25
C PRO A 59 -15.52 5.26 10.05
N MET A 60 -15.67 5.57 11.33
CA MET A 60 -16.54 4.86 12.28
C MET A 60 -17.68 5.74 12.81
N TYR A 61 -17.97 6.86 12.14
CA TYR A 61 -19.04 7.74 12.59
C TYR A 61 -20.40 7.02 12.61
N ARG A 62 -21.00 6.95 13.79
CA ARG A 62 -22.23 6.23 14.11
C ARG A 62 -22.20 4.70 13.92
N ASN A 63 -21.38 4.18 13.00
CA ASN A 63 -21.26 2.74 12.74
C ASN A 63 -19.89 2.43 12.15
N GLU A 64 -19.27 1.34 12.61
CA GLU A 64 -17.95 0.90 12.15
C GLU A 64 -17.94 0.46 10.68
N ASP A 65 -19.08 0.08 10.13
CA ASP A 65 -19.24 -0.36 8.74
C ASP A 65 -19.63 0.77 7.76
N LEU A 66 -19.48 2.03 8.18
CA LEU A 66 -19.84 3.20 7.37
C LEU A 66 -19.16 3.20 5.99
N LEU A 67 -17.87 2.86 5.92
CA LEU A 67 -17.15 2.86 4.63
C LEU A 67 -17.72 1.79 3.67
N LEU A 68 -18.19 0.66 4.17
CA LEU A 68 -18.88 -0.35 3.34
C LEU A 68 -20.26 0.13 2.89
N LYS A 69 -20.96 0.89 3.72
CA LYS A 69 -22.22 1.55 3.32
C LYS A 69 -21.99 2.53 2.19
N ILE A 70 -20.94 3.35 2.28
CA ILE A 70 -20.53 4.27 1.21
C ILE A 70 -20.15 3.46 -0.04
N ALA A 71 -19.35 2.40 0.11
CA ALA A 71 -18.93 1.56 -1.00
C ALA A 71 -20.13 0.94 -1.76
N LYS A 72 -21.17 0.55 -1.05
CA LYS A 72 -22.42 0.09 -1.68
C LYS A 72 -23.16 1.21 -2.40
N LYS A 73 -23.34 2.35 -1.73
CA LYS A 73 -24.12 3.48 -2.24
C LYS A 73 -23.50 4.05 -3.52
N GLU A 74 -22.19 4.24 -3.51
CA GLU A 74 -21.44 4.87 -4.61
C GLU A 74 -20.90 3.85 -5.63
N ASN A 75 -21.33 2.59 -5.56
CA ASN A 75 -20.91 1.52 -6.50
C ASN A 75 -19.38 1.43 -6.64
N ILE A 76 -18.68 1.47 -5.52
CA ILE A 76 -17.21 1.48 -5.46
C ILE A 76 -16.64 0.20 -6.09
N THR A 77 -15.63 0.38 -6.93
CA THR A 77 -14.91 -0.70 -7.59
C THR A 77 -13.59 -1.05 -6.90
N LEU A 78 -12.95 -0.07 -6.26
CA LEU A 78 -11.81 -0.24 -5.38
C LEU A 78 -12.05 0.50 -4.06
N LEU A 79 -11.87 -0.22 -2.95
CA LEU A 79 -11.92 0.32 -1.59
C LEU A 79 -10.54 0.22 -0.95
N GLY A 80 -9.95 1.37 -0.58
CA GLY A 80 -8.70 1.45 0.18
C GLY A 80 -8.95 1.83 1.63
N VAL A 81 -8.36 1.08 2.55
CA VAL A 81 -8.49 1.28 4.00
C VAL A 81 -7.20 0.91 4.73
N SER A 82 -7.09 1.28 6.01
CA SER A 82 -6.00 0.81 6.85
C SER A 82 -6.25 -0.62 7.37
N ALA A 83 -5.18 -1.36 7.67
CA ALA A 83 -5.27 -2.65 8.36
C ALA A 83 -5.98 -2.52 9.72
N LYS A 84 -5.77 -1.40 10.40
CA LYS A 84 -6.44 -1.04 11.66
C LYS A 84 -7.97 -0.97 11.52
N TYR A 85 -8.47 -0.40 10.41
CA TYR A 85 -9.90 -0.35 10.14
C TYR A 85 -10.48 -1.77 9.92
N ILE A 86 -9.77 -2.63 9.22
CA ILE A 86 -10.18 -4.03 9.01
C ILE A 86 -10.25 -4.77 10.34
N ASP A 87 -9.28 -4.57 11.23
CA ASP A 87 -9.28 -5.19 12.56
C ASP A 87 -10.42 -4.66 13.45
N ALA A 88 -10.74 -3.39 13.37
CA ALA A 88 -11.87 -2.81 14.09
C ALA A 88 -13.20 -3.38 13.59
N LEU A 89 -13.40 -3.48 12.26
CA LEU A 89 -14.55 -4.15 11.68
C LEU A 89 -14.69 -5.61 12.15
N ARG A 90 -13.59 -6.35 12.15
CA ARG A 90 -13.56 -7.74 12.58
C ARG A 90 -14.02 -7.91 14.03
N LYS A 91 -13.64 -6.99 14.90
CA LYS A 91 -14.01 -7.02 16.31
C LYS A 91 -15.47 -6.66 16.53
N SER A 92 -16.05 -5.74 15.78
CA SER A 92 -17.38 -5.21 16.00
C SER A 92 -18.46 -5.85 15.12
N LYS A 93 -18.14 -6.22 13.91
CA LYS A 93 -19.10 -6.72 12.89
C LYS A 93 -18.62 -8.05 12.29
N PRO A 94 -18.98 -9.17 12.90
CA PRO A 94 -18.47 -10.45 12.47
C PRO A 94 -18.90 -10.87 11.05
N ASN A 95 -20.08 -10.43 10.56
CA ASN A 95 -20.56 -10.82 9.23
C ASN A 95 -21.31 -9.68 8.52
N LEU A 96 -20.65 -9.10 7.50
CA LEU A 96 -21.18 -7.99 6.70
C LEU A 96 -21.54 -8.40 5.25
N LYS A 97 -21.16 -9.60 4.83
CA LYS A 97 -21.32 -10.10 3.47
C LYS A 97 -22.76 -10.02 2.96
N TYR A 98 -23.71 -10.42 3.81
CA TYR A 98 -25.13 -10.40 3.48
C TYR A 98 -25.75 -9.00 3.59
N LYS A 99 -25.16 -8.12 4.38
CA LYS A 99 -25.66 -6.76 4.59
C LYS A 99 -25.43 -5.86 3.38
N TYR A 100 -24.26 -5.95 2.74
CA TYR A 100 -23.89 -4.97 1.74
C TYR A 100 -23.90 -5.46 0.30
N GLN A 101 -23.64 -6.74 0.02
CA GLN A 101 -23.65 -7.28 -1.36
C GLN A 101 -22.94 -6.32 -2.32
N LEU A 102 -21.63 -6.20 -2.26
CA LEU A 102 -20.82 -5.22 -3.01
C LEU A 102 -20.49 -5.75 -4.42
N PRO A 103 -21.43 -5.73 -5.41
CA PRO A 103 -21.23 -6.41 -6.69
C PRO A 103 -20.11 -5.78 -7.52
N ARG A 104 -19.96 -4.47 -7.45
CA ARG A 104 -18.98 -3.72 -8.22
C ARG A 104 -17.57 -3.76 -7.61
N LEU A 105 -17.42 -4.06 -6.34
CA LEU A 105 -16.15 -4.05 -5.65
C LEU A 105 -15.26 -5.20 -6.15
N ARG A 106 -14.14 -4.86 -6.76
CA ARG A 106 -13.17 -5.83 -7.31
C ARG A 106 -11.89 -5.90 -6.50
N THR A 107 -11.49 -4.79 -5.89
CA THR A 107 -10.22 -4.68 -5.15
C THR A 107 -10.45 -4.04 -3.79
N ILE A 108 -9.83 -4.62 -2.77
CA ILE A 108 -9.65 -4.00 -1.45
C ILE A 108 -8.15 -3.80 -1.26
N CYS A 109 -7.74 -2.55 -1.01
CA CYS A 109 -6.37 -2.22 -0.64
C CYS A 109 -6.26 -2.05 0.87
N SER A 110 -5.20 -2.60 1.46
CA SER A 110 -4.89 -2.45 2.89
C SER A 110 -3.47 -1.92 3.06
N THR A 111 -3.31 -0.81 3.78
CA THR A 111 -2.00 -0.18 4.04
C THR A 111 -1.93 0.44 5.43
N GLY A 112 -0.81 1.11 5.73
CA GLY A 112 -0.54 1.78 7.01
C GLY A 112 0.14 0.88 8.05
N SER A 113 -0.17 -0.41 8.05
CA SER A 113 0.51 -1.46 8.81
C SER A 113 0.31 -2.82 8.13
N PRO A 114 1.12 -3.85 8.44
CA PRO A 114 0.89 -5.19 7.92
C PRO A 114 -0.51 -5.70 8.27
N LEU A 115 -1.22 -6.23 7.29
CA LEU A 115 -2.53 -6.85 7.52
C LEU A 115 -2.32 -8.20 8.23
N SER A 116 -3.05 -8.41 9.33
CA SER A 116 -2.98 -9.65 10.09
C SER A 116 -3.60 -10.83 9.32
N ASN A 117 -3.16 -12.05 9.62
CA ASN A 117 -3.75 -13.27 9.05
C ASN A 117 -5.27 -13.34 9.29
N ASP A 118 -5.71 -12.92 10.45
CA ASP A 118 -7.14 -12.85 10.77
C ASP A 118 -7.87 -11.78 9.94
N GLY A 119 -7.21 -10.67 9.63
CA GLY A 119 -7.74 -9.65 8.72
C GLY A 119 -7.97 -10.19 7.31
N PHE A 120 -7.01 -10.96 6.77
CA PHE A 120 -7.20 -11.66 5.47
C PHE A 120 -8.41 -12.61 5.52
N LYS A 121 -8.46 -13.49 6.51
CA LYS A 121 -9.58 -14.45 6.68
C LYS A 121 -10.91 -13.73 6.81
N TYR A 122 -10.96 -12.66 7.60
CA TYR A 122 -12.17 -11.88 7.82
C TYR A 122 -12.71 -11.27 6.54
N ILE A 123 -11.88 -10.66 5.71
CA ILE A 123 -12.32 -10.06 4.44
C ILE A 123 -12.99 -11.09 3.56
N TYR A 124 -12.37 -12.25 3.33
CA TYR A 124 -12.90 -13.29 2.46
C TYR A 124 -14.14 -13.98 3.01
N ALA A 125 -14.20 -14.20 4.32
CA ALA A 125 -15.35 -14.84 4.95
C ALA A 125 -16.54 -13.90 5.13
N ASN A 126 -16.31 -12.63 5.53
CA ASN A 126 -17.32 -11.77 6.08
C ASN A 126 -17.62 -10.50 5.26
N ILE A 127 -16.75 -10.10 4.34
CA ILE A 127 -16.97 -8.93 3.46
C ILE A 127 -17.26 -9.39 2.05
N LYS A 128 -16.29 -10.01 1.37
CA LYS A 128 -16.48 -10.47 0.00
C LYS A 128 -15.52 -11.61 -0.36
N LYS A 129 -16.07 -12.78 -0.73
CA LYS A 129 -15.28 -13.95 -1.11
C LYS A 129 -14.48 -13.74 -2.39
N ASN A 130 -15.07 -13.06 -3.37
CA ASN A 130 -14.49 -12.89 -4.71
C ASN A 130 -13.98 -11.46 -4.89
N VAL A 131 -12.85 -11.14 -4.26
CA VAL A 131 -12.22 -9.83 -4.29
C VAL A 131 -10.70 -9.99 -4.33
N HIS A 132 -10.02 -9.13 -5.08
CA HIS A 132 -8.57 -9.00 -5.01
C HIS A 132 -8.20 -8.21 -3.75
N LEU A 133 -7.55 -8.86 -2.79
CA LEU A 133 -7.07 -8.22 -1.57
C LEU A 133 -5.60 -7.85 -1.76
N SER A 134 -5.33 -6.57 -1.95
CA SER A 134 -4.00 -6.00 -2.12
C SER A 134 -3.50 -5.41 -0.80
N SER A 135 -2.72 -6.18 -0.04
CA SER A 135 -1.92 -5.59 1.03
C SER A 135 -0.76 -4.82 0.40
N ILE A 136 -0.42 -3.65 0.95
CA ILE A 136 0.52 -2.70 0.34
C ILE A 136 1.51 -2.23 1.40
N SER A 137 2.80 -2.19 1.04
CA SER A 137 3.83 -1.55 1.85
C SER A 137 4.75 -0.67 1.00
N GLY A 138 4.99 0.52 1.53
CA GLY A 138 5.83 1.55 0.93
C GLY A 138 6.02 2.70 1.90
N GLY A 139 6.20 3.91 1.39
CA GLY A 139 6.42 5.05 2.26
C GLY A 139 6.07 6.39 1.64
N THR A 140 5.88 7.36 2.53
CA THR A 140 5.72 8.77 2.15
C THR A 140 6.92 9.26 1.36
N ASP A 141 8.11 8.74 1.67
CA ASP A 141 9.37 9.11 1.03
C ASP A 141 9.35 8.92 -0.49
N ILE A 142 8.73 7.85 -0.94
CA ILE A 142 8.66 7.50 -2.36
C ILE A 142 7.31 7.86 -2.99
N VAL A 143 6.37 8.40 -2.23
CA VAL A 143 4.97 8.69 -2.63
C VAL A 143 4.32 7.47 -3.32
N SER A 144 4.63 6.28 -2.85
CA SER A 144 4.33 5.02 -3.53
C SER A 144 4.51 3.83 -2.60
N CYS A 145 4.55 2.62 -3.19
CA CYS A 145 4.86 1.38 -2.51
C CYS A 145 5.92 0.56 -3.26
N PHE A 146 6.74 -0.18 -2.51
CA PHE A 146 7.69 -1.14 -3.05
C PHE A 146 7.06 -2.48 -3.36
N VAL A 147 6.08 -2.88 -2.53
CA VAL A 147 5.41 -4.18 -2.61
C VAL A 147 3.89 -4.00 -2.48
N LEU A 148 3.13 -4.70 -3.33
CA LEU A 148 1.69 -4.55 -3.43
C LEU A 148 1.04 -5.76 -4.12
N GLY A 149 -0.26 -5.66 -4.41
CA GLY A 149 -1.04 -6.69 -5.09
C GLY A 149 -0.53 -7.03 -6.49
N ASN A 150 -0.90 -8.22 -6.95
CA ASN A 150 -0.65 -8.69 -8.30
C ASN A 150 -1.88 -9.44 -8.82
N LEU A 151 -2.42 -8.98 -9.96
CA LEU A 151 -3.66 -9.52 -10.53
C LEU A 151 -3.52 -10.94 -11.09
N TYR A 152 -2.29 -11.40 -11.34
CA TYR A 152 -1.99 -12.68 -11.97
C TYR A 152 -1.49 -13.75 -10.99
N GLN A 153 -1.44 -13.40 -9.69
CA GLN A 153 -0.96 -14.31 -8.65
C GLN A 153 -2.02 -14.49 -7.56
N PRO A 154 -2.10 -15.66 -6.92
CA PRO A 154 -3.00 -15.87 -5.80
C PRO A 154 -2.64 -14.96 -4.63
N VAL A 155 -3.63 -14.57 -3.85
CA VAL A 155 -3.42 -13.92 -2.56
C VAL A 155 -3.10 -15.00 -1.53
N ILE A 156 -1.93 -14.92 -0.93
CA ILE A 156 -1.47 -15.85 0.11
C ILE A 156 -1.64 -15.19 1.46
N LEU A 157 -2.10 -15.95 2.41
CA LEU A 157 -2.36 -15.50 3.78
C LEU A 157 -1.10 -14.90 4.43
N GLY A 158 -1.19 -13.64 4.86
CA GLY A 158 -0.10 -12.95 5.54
C GLY A 158 1.00 -12.42 4.63
N GLU A 159 0.87 -12.59 3.30
CA GLU A 159 1.86 -12.11 2.34
C GLU A 159 1.34 -10.93 1.50
N ILE A 160 2.23 -10.02 1.15
CA ILE A 160 2.04 -9.07 0.07
C ILE A 160 2.49 -9.74 -1.22
N GLN A 161 1.65 -9.78 -2.23
CA GLN A 161 1.80 -10.67 -3.39
C GLN A 161 3.11 -10.51 -4.16
N ASN A 162 3.57 -9.27 -4.40
CA ASN A 162 4.77 -9.08 -5.24
C ASN A 162 5.39 -7.68 -5.06
N LYS A 163 6.60 -7.52 -5.60
CA LYS A 163 7.21 -6.21 -5.83
C LYS A 163 6.47 -5.44 -6.92
N GLY A 164 6.47 -4.12 -6.83
CA GLY A 164 5.92 -3.24 -7.85
C GLY A 164 6.63 -3.40 -9.19
N LEU A 165 5.89 -3.42 -10.29
CA LEU A 165 6.45 -3.46 -11.64
C LEU A 165 7.42 -2.30 -11.86
N GLY A 166 8.56 -2.58 -12.47
CA GLY A 166 9.64 -1.60 -12.70
C GLY A 166 10.47 -1.26 -11.47
N LEU A 167 10.24 -1.92 -10.32
CA LEU A 167 11.04 -1.75 -9.11
C LEU A 167 11.92 -2.98 -8.87
N ASP A 168 13.22 -2.77 -8.72
CA ASP A 168 14.17 -3.85 -8.43
C ASP A 168 14.36 -4.03 -6.91
N VAL A 169 13.26 -4.47 -6.27
CA VAL A 169 13.18 -4.69 -4.82
C VAL A 169 13.88 -5.98 -4.43
N HIS A 170 14.72 -5.90 -3.41
CA HIS A 170 15.43 -7.02 -2.79
C HIS A 170 15.37 -6.94 -1.26
N ILE A 171 15.72 -8.05 -0.62
CA ILE A 171 15.99 -8.11 0.81
C ILE A 171 17.48 -8.38 0.98
N PHE A 172 18.18 -7.49 1.67
CA PHE A 172 19.62 -7.57 1.90
C PHE A 172 19.93 -8.01 3.33
N ASN A 173 20.96 -8.83 3.47
CA ASN A 173 21.61 -9.04 4.75
C ASN A 173 22.58 -7.88 5.08
N GLU A 174 23.19 -7.91 6.23
CA GLU A 174 24.16 -6.89 6.71
C GLU A 174 25.35 -6.70 5.76
N LYS A 175 25.70 -7.71 4.97
CA LYS A 175 26.82 -7.68 3.99
C LYS A 175 26.36 -7.17 2.60
N GLY A 176 25.14 -6.65 2.46
CA GLY A 176 24.62 -6.17 1.18
C GLY A 176 24.31 -7.27 0.15
N LYS A 177 24.17 -8.52 0.56
CA LYS A 177 23.81 -9.64 -0.32
C LYS A 177 22.32 -9.90 -0.27
N SER A 178 21.69 -10.13 -1.43
CA SER A 178 20.30 -10.53 -1.53
C SER A 178 20.06 -11.88 -0.88
N ILE A 179 19.02 -11.96 -0.04
CA ILE A 179 18.59 -13.16 0.67
C ILE A 179 17.11 -13.44 0.46
N LYS A 180 16.69 -14.70 0.69
CA LYS A 180 15.30 -15.16 0.67
C LYS A 180 15.03 -15.98 1.92
N ASN A 181 13.76 -16.10 2.30
CA ASN A 181 13.29 -16.89 3.46
C ASN A 181 13.99 -16.50 4.77
N LYS A 182 14.49 -15.28 4.85
CA LYS A 182 15.11 -14.72 6.03
C LYS A 182 14.81 -13.22 6.10
N LYS A 183 14.65 -12.73 7.32
CA LYS A 183 14.50 -11.31 7.62
C LYS A 183 15.78 -10.55 7.25
N GLY A 184 15.61 -9.44 6.55
CA GLY A 184 16.68 -8.52 6.19
C GLY A 184 16.13 -7.13 5.83
N GLU A 185 16.98 -6.28 5.28
CA GLU A 185 16.64 -4.90 4.91
C GLU A 185 15.97 -4.84 3.54
N LEU A 186 14.86 -4.14 3.45
CA LEU A 186 14.20 -3.85 2.19
C LEU A 186 14.99 -2.77 1.45
N VAL A 187 15.42 -3.11 0.23
CA VAL A 187 16.18 -2.21 -0.63
C VAL A 187 15.60 -2.19 -2.05
N CYS A 188 15.85 -1.09 -2.77
CA CYS A 188 15.61 -1.00 -4.21
C CYS A 188 16.92 -0.67 -4.92
N LYS A 189 17.36 -1.57 -5.82
CA LYS A 189 18.69 -1.47 -6.43
C LYS A 189 18.76 -0.46 -7.57
N ASN A 190 17.68 -0.26 -8.28
CA ASN A 190 17.63 0.65 -9.42
C ASN A 190 16.81 1.90 -9.11
N PRO A 191 17.09 3.03 -9.75
CA PRO A 191 16.21 4.19 -9.72
C PRO A 191 14.81 3.85 -10.21
N PHE A 192 13.82 4.55 -9.69
CA PHE A 192 12.41 4.33 -10.01
C PHE A 192 11.68 5.68 -10.23
N PRO A 193 10.55 5.68 -10.94
CA PRO A 193 9.93 6.95 -11.40
C PRO A 193 9.58 7.93 -10.29
N SER A 194 9.10 7.45 -9.14
CA SER A 194 8.72 8.30 -7.99
C SER A 194 9.85 8.51 -6.98
N MET A 195 11.08 8.10 -7.28
CA MET A 195 12.21 8.35 -6.41
C MET A 195 12.35 9.86 -6.15
N PRO A 196 12.51 10.29 -4.88
CA PRO A 196 12.69 11.70 -4.54
C PRO A 196 13.91 12.30 -5.25
N LEU A 197 13.81 13.60 -5.54
CA LEU A 197 14.92 14.37 -6.05
C LEU A 197 15.87 14.80 -4.94
N LYS A 198 15.29 15.28 -3.83
CA LYS A 198 16.01 15.84 -2.69
C LYS A 198 15.08 16.13 -1.52
N PHE A 199 15.63 16.45 -0.38
CA PHE A 199 14.90 17.10 0.69
C PHE A 199 14.85 18.62 0.49
N TRP A 200 13.79 19.25 0.93
CA TRP A 200 13.69 20.71 0.95
C TRP A 200 14.73 21.28 1.92
N ASN A 201 15.44 22.33 1.52
CA ASN A 201 16.50 22.96 2.31
C ASN A 201 17.66 22.03 2.74
N ASP A 202 17.92 20.96 2.02
CA ASP A 202 19.06 20.07 2.26
C ASP A 202 20.26 20.54 1.42
N LYS A 203 21.26 21.15 2.11
CA LYS A 203 22.48 21.62 1.45
C LYS A 203 23.31 20.43 0.96
N ASN A 204 23.65 20.43 -0.32
CA ASN A 204 24.46 19.38 -0.98
C ASN A 204 23.85 17.98 -0.92
N ASP A 205 22.54 17.86 -0.66
CA ASP A 205 21.79 16.60 -0.53
C ASP A 205 22.36 15.65 0.55
N ASN A 206 23.04 16.20 1.58
CA ASN A 206 23.70 15.40 2.59
C ASN A 206 22.70 14.56 3.43
N LYS A 207 21.60 15.17 3.87
CA LYS A 207 20.57 14.45 4.63
C LYS A 207 19.93 13.37 3.77
N PHE A 208 19.61 13.69 2.51
CA PHE A 208 19.03 12.77 1.57
C PHE A 208 19.94 11.55 1.32
N LYS A 209 21.22 11.79 1.05
CA LYS A 209 22.19 10.73 0.83
C LYS A 209 22.39 9.85 2.07
N ASN A 210 22.54 10.47 3.24
CA ASN A 210 22.73 9.74 4.48
C ASN A 210 21.48 8.91 4.86
N THR A 211 20.28 9.41 4.58
CA THR A 211 19.05 8.69 4.90
C THR A 211 18.87 7.41 4.09
N TYR A 212 19.17 7.45 2.78
CA TYR A 212 18.80 6.35 1.89
C TYR A 212 19.96 5.58 1.29
N PHE A 213 21.20 6.11 1.29
CA PHE A 213 22.33 5.55 0.55
C PHE A 213 23.60 5.32 1.41
N ASP A 214 23.56 5.66 2.70
CA ASP A 214 24.71 5.48 3.60
C ASP A 214 24.98 3.99 3.88
N ARG A 215 23.95 3.23 4.16
CA ARG A 215 24.09 1.81 4.52
C ARG A 215 24.55 0.92 3.37
N PHE A 216 24.07 1.18 2.18
CA PHE A 216 24.43 0.45 0.95
C PHE A 216 24.66 1.45 -0.18
N SER A 217 25.92 1.60 -0.59
CA SER A 217 26.33 2.59 -1.59
C SER A 217 25.52 2.47 -2.89
N ASN A 218 24.91 3.57 -3.32
CA ASN A 218 24.09 3.69 -4.53
C ASN A 218 22.82 2.79 -4.57
N ILE A 219 22.40 2.22 -3.43
CA ILE A 219 21.23 1.38 -3.34
C ILE A 219 20.27 2.02 -2.33
N TRP A 220 19.01 2.22 -2.75
CA TRP A 220 17.99 2.75 -1.85
C TRP A 220 17.73 1.80 -0.69
N HIS A 221 18.02 2.22 0.52
CA HIS A 221 17.68 1.55 1.76
C HIS A 221 16.43 2.19 2.36
N HIS A 222 15.36 1.40 2.54
CA HIS A 222 14.07 1.96 2.95
C HIS A 222 13.89 2.06 4.46
N GLY A 223 14.65 1.29 5.21
CA GLY A 223 14.52 1.24 6.66
C GLY A 223 13.37 0.36 7.17
N ASP A 224 12.98 -0.63 6.37
CA ASP A 224 12.03 -1.68 6.75
C ASP A 224 12.72 -3.04 6.81
N PHE A 225 12.43 -3.81 7.84
CA PHE A 225 12.72 -5.24 7.85
C PHE A 225 11.65 -6.00 7.08
N ALA A 226 12.08 -6.78 6.11
CA ALA A 226 11.18 -7.60 5.29
C ALA A 226 11.80 -8.96 4.96
N GLU A 227 10.98 -9.83 4.38
CA GLU A 227 11.36 -11.16 3.94
C GLU A 227 10.68 -11.47 2.60
N ILE A 228 11.41 -12.06 1.65
CA ILE A 228 10.84 -12.68 0.44
C ILE A 228 10.65 -14.16 0.68
N LYS A 229 9.42 -14.64 0.55
CA LYS A 229 9.07 -16.05 0.71
C LYS A 229 9.36 -16.87 -0.57
N GLU A 230 9.32 -18.18 -0.47
CA GLU A 230 9.43 -19.08 -1.65
C GLU A 230 8.32 -18.84 -2.68
N THR A 231 7.16 -18.46 -2.22
CA THR A 231 6.01 -18.02 -3.02
C THR A 231 6.27 -16.76 -3.86
N ARG A 232 7.40 -16.07 -3.63
CA ARG A 232 7.77 -14.74 -4.11
C ARG A 232 6.99 -13.59 -3.46
N GLY A 233 6.10 -13.88 -2.53
CA GLY A 233 5.42 -12.89 -1.70
C GLY A 233 6.36 -12.27 -0.66
N PHE A 234 5.93 -11.15 -0.09
CA PHE A 234 6.70 -10.39 0.89
C PHE A 234 6.01 -10.37 2.24
N VAL A 235 6.79 -10.47 3.30
CA VAL A 235 6.33 -10.23 4.68
C VAL A 235 7.10 -9.03 5.22
N ILE A 236 6.37 -8.04 5.74
CA ILE A 236 6.96 -6.86 6.38
C ILE A 236 6.95 -7.08 7.89
N HIS A 237 8.11 -6.95 8.52
CA HIS A 237 8.30 -7.18 9.95
C HIS A 237 8.30 -5.89 10.79
N GLY A 238 8.28 -4.72 10.12
CA GLY A 238 8.31 -3.40 10.76
C GLY A 238 9.56 -2.59 10.40
N ARG A 239 9.75 -1.45 11.08
CA ARG A 239 10.88 -0.56 10.82
C ARG A 239 12.20 -1.18 11.30
N SER A 240 13.27 -0.90 10.57
CA SER A 240 14.64 -1.29 10.92
C SER A 240 15.47 -0.10 11.47
N ASP A 241 14.98 1.12 11.24
CA ASP A 241 15.63 2.36 11.67
C ASP A 241 15.23 2.83 13.08
N THR A 242 14.69 1.93 13.91
CA THR A 242 14.20 2.18 15.27
C THR A 242 13.04 3.18 15.39
N THR A 243 12.50 3.66 14.26
CA THR A 243 11.35 4.56 14.27
C THR A 243 10.10 3.79 14.67
N LEU A 244 9.56 4.10 15.84
CA LEU A 244 8.27 3.58 16.28
C LEU A 244 7.15 4.20 15.44
N ASN A 245 6.34 3.35 14.82
CA ASN A 245 5.13 3.78 14.11
C ASN A 245 3.89 3.09 14.68
N PRO A 246 3.41 3.51 15.88
CA PRO A 246 2.27 2.88 16.54
C PRO A 246 1.00 3.12 15.73
N GLY A 247 0.56 2.08 15.04
CA GLY A 247 -0.68 2.09 14.29
C GLY A 247 -0.62 2.57 12.85
N GLY A 248 0.59 2.73 12.28
CA GLY A 248 0.76 2.93 10.85
C GLY A 248 0.43 4.32 10.31
N VAL A 249 0.34 5.31 11.17
CA VAL A 249 0.12 6.73 10.80
C VAL A 249 0.99 7.63 11.63
#